data_062aac6708f8fee07f378656e092f0fb
#
_entry.id   062aac6708f8fee07f378656e092f0fb
#
_cell.length_a   1.000
_cell.length_b   1.000
_cell.length_c   1.000
_cell.angle_alpha   90.00
_cell.angle_beta   90.00
_cell.angle_gamma   90.00
#
_symmetry.space_group_name_H-M   'P 1'
#
loop_
_entity.id
_entity.type
_entity.pdbx_description
1 polymer ?
#
loop_
_entity_poly.entity_id
_entity_poly.type
_entity_poly.pdbx_seq_one_letter_code
_entity_poly.pdbx_strand_id
1 'polypeptide(L)' 'MSKLRNIALTVHELEEGEFFWVLMEGTDHQIEDVLPYVTLESAPLPQASYSNALVSGMAAIRKMFGNEGPRI' A
#
# COMPACT_ATOMS: atom_id res chain seq x y z
N MET A 1 -13.40 -0.13 -20.49
CA MET A 1 -13.87 0.01 -19.11
C MET A 1 -12.73 -0.34 -18.13
N SER A 2 -12.47 0.58 -17.22
CA SER A 2 -11.40 0.36 -16.23
C SER A 2 -11.82 -0.65 -15.19
N LYS A 3 -10.88 -1.49 -14.80
CA LYS A 3 -11.10 -2.44 -13.71
C LYS A 3 -10.35 -1.95 -12.48
N LEU A 4 -11.02 -1.94 -11.34
CA LEU A 4 -10.38 -1.57 -10.08
C LEU A 4 -9.38 -2.63 -9.68
N ARG A 5 -8.19 -2.18 -9.29
CA ARG A 5 -7.20 -3.06 -8.68
C ARG A 5 -7.43 -3.07 -7.18
N ASN A 6 -7.18 -4.20 -6.57
CA ASN A 6 -7.43 -4.39 -5.14
C ASN A 6 -6.16 -4.01 -4.36
N ILE A 7 -6.04 -2.73 -4.03
CA ILE A 7 -4.86 -2.18 -3.37
C ILE A 7 -5.15 -1.96 -1.90
N ALA A 8 -4.25 -2.41 -1.05
CA ALA A 8 -4.31 -2.19 0.39
C ALA A 8 -3.13 -1.33 0.82
N LEU A 9 -3.40 -0.38 1.70
CA LEU A 9 -2.38 0.44 2.31
C LEU A 9 -2.32 0.10 3.80
N THR A 10 -1.15 -0.29 4.27
CA THR A 10 -0.93 -0.57 5.68
C THR A 10 0.21 0.29 6.22
N VAL A 11 0.23 0.49 7.53
CA VAL A 11 1.28 1.24 8.20
C VAL A 11 1.79 0.40 9.36
N HIS A 12 3.11 0.27 9.44
CA HIS A 12 3.77 -0.52 10.47
C HIS A 12 4.76 0.34 11.25
N GLU A 13 4.73 0.22 12.57
CA GLU A 13 5.75 0.83 13.41
C GLU A 13 6.82 -0.23 13.67
N LEU A 14 7.91 -0.19 12.91
CA LEU A 14 8.97 -1.19 13.00
C LEU A 14 9.95 -0.90 14.11
N GLU A 15 10.16 0.38 14.38
CA GLU A 15 10.93 0.89 15.51
C GLU A 15 10.10 1.96 16.17
N GLU A 16 10.33 2.21 17.45
CA GLU A 16 9.56 3.23 18.17
C GLU A 16 9.66 4.58 17.48
N GLY A 17 8.50 5.13 17.11
CA GLY A 17 8.43 6.42 16.42
C GLY A 17 8.76 6.38 14.94
N GLU A 18 8.99 5.20 14.36
CA GLU A 18 9.31 5.07 12.94
C GLU A 18 8.22 4.27 12.23
N PHE A 19 7.39 4.98 11.50
CA PHE A 19 6.23 4.39 10.82
C PHE A 19 6.49 4.27 9.33
N PHE A 20 6.27 3.07 8.79
CA PHE A 20 6.47 2.77 7.38
C PHE A 20 5.15 2.36 6.75
N TRP A 21 4.84 2.97 5.60
CA TRP A 21 3.68 2.54 4.82
C TRP A 21 4.09 1.41 3.87
N VAL A 22 3.14 0.53 3.61
CA VAL A 22 3.33 -0.59 2.66
C VAL A 22 2.10 -0.66 1.77
N LEU A 23 2.31 -0.74 0.47
CA LEU A 23 1.26 -0.95 -0.51
C LEU A 23 1.28 -2.40 -0.95
N MET A 24 0.11 -3.02 -0.94
CA MET A 24 -0.06 -4.41 -1.35
C MET A 24 -1.17 -4.50 -2.37
N GLU A 25 -1.08 -5.49 -3.24
CA GLU A 25 -2.13 -5.77 -4.21
C GLU A 25 -2.69 -7.15 -3.96
N GLY A 26 -4.02 -7.25 -3.91
CA GLY A 26 -4.68 -8.53 -3.81
C GLY A 26 -4.55 -9.32 -5.11
N THR A 27 -4.31 -10.61 -5.00
CA THR A 27 -4.20 -11.49 -6.16
C THR A 27 -5.54 -12.17 -6.40
N ASP A 28 -5.78 -12.57 -7.64
CA ASP A 28 -6.98 -13.32 -7.99
C ASP A 28 -6.84 -14.81 -7.71
N HIS A 29 -5.68 -15.23 -7.26
CA HIS A 29 -5.42 -16.63 -6.97
C HIS A 29 -6.00 -17.00 -5.62
N GLN A 30 -6.98 -17.89 -5.63
CA GLN A 30 -7.56 -18.42 -4.41
C GLN A 30 -6.93 -19.76 -4.09
N ILE A 31 -5.67 -19.75 -3.83
CA ILE A 31 -4.95 -20.94 -3.43
C ILE A 31 -4.90 -20.94 -1.91
N GLU A 32 -5.38 -22.00 -1.31
CA GLU A 32 -5.30 -22.15 0.13
C GLU A 32 -3.86 -22.09 0.58
N ASP A 33 -3.64 -21.50 1.75
CA ASP A 33 -2.34 -21.34 2.38
C ASP A 33 -1.41 -20.30 1.72
N VAL A 34 -1.91 -19.56 0.73
CA VAL A 34 -1.15 -18.46 0.14
C VAL A 34 -1.82 -17.14 0.52
N LEU A 35 -1.04 -16.19 0.99
CA LEU A 35 -1.55 -14.86 1.30
C LEU A 35 -2.06 -14.23 0.01
N PRO A 36 -3.28 -13.69 0.01
CA PRO A 36 -3.89 -13.14 -1.21
C PRO A 36 -3.32 -11.79 -1.62
N TYR A 37 -2.29 -11.30 -0.94
CA TYR A 37 -1.71 -9.99 -1.22
C TYR A 37 -0.22 -10.10 -1.47
N VAL A 38 0.26 -9.33 -2.44
CA VAL A 38 1.69 -9.19 -2.69
C VAL A 38 2.09 -7.73 -2.46
N THR A 39 3.30 -7.53 -1.94
CA THR A 39 3.81 -6.19 -1.72
C THR A 39 4.19 -5.55 -3.05
N LEU A 40 3.64 -4.38 -3.32
CA LEU A 40 3.99 -3.59 -4.50
C LEU A 40 5.13 -2.63 -4.21
N GLU A 41 5.01 -1.91 -3.10
CA GLU A 41 5.98 -0.88 -2.75
C GLU A 41 5.90 -0.64 -1.26
N SER A 42 7.01 -0.20 -0.67
CA SER A 42 7.05 0.18 0.72
C SER A 42 7.82 1.48 0.87
N ALA A 43 7.60 2.16 2.01
CA ALA A 43 8.24 3.44 2.27
C ALA A 43 9.77 3.28 2.30
N PRO A 44 10.50 4.13 1.58
CA PRO A 44 11.97 4.11 1.64
C PRO A 44 12.51 4.69 2.94
N LEU A 45 11.73 5.56 3.57
CA LEU A 45 12.12 6.21 4.82
C LEU A 45 10.93 6.21 5.78
N PRO A 46 11.19 6.14 7.09
CA PRO A 46 10.11 6.18 8.06
C PRO A 46 9.51 7.58 8.20
N GLN A 47 8.27 7.62 8.65
CA GLN A 47 7.58 8.85 9.02
C GLN A 47 7.51 8.92 10.54
N ALA A 48 7.37 10.13 11.06
CA ALA A 48 7.39 10.34 12.50
C ALA A 48 6.05 10.00 13.18
N SER A 49 5.00 9.79 12.42
CA SER A 49 3.70 9.44 12.98
C SER A 49 2.93 8.53 12.03
N TYR A 50 1.95 7.84 12.58
CA TYR A 50 1.04 7.00 11.81
C TYR A 50 0.34 7.82 10.72
N SER A 51 -0.18 9.00 11.10
CA SER A 51 -0.89 9.87 10.15
C SER A 51 -0.01 10.29 8.98
N ASN A 52 1.23 10.66 9.28
CA ASN A 52 2.16 11.07 8.22
C ASN A 52 2.48 9.91 7.29
N ALA A 53 2.67 8.71 7.83
CA ALA A 53 2.91 7.53 7.02
C ALA A 53 1.71 7.22 6.12
N LEU A 54 0.50 7.35 6.66
CA LEU A 54 -0.71 7.10 5.90
C LEU A 54 -0.85 8.09 4.73
N VAL A 55 -0.62 9.38 5.00
CA VAL A 55 -0.68 10.41 3.96
C VAL A 55 0.38 10.16 2.88
N SER A 56 1.59 9.80 3.30
CA SER A 56 2.66 9.48 2.34
C SER A 56 2.32 8.28 1.49
N GLY A 57 1.70 7.25 2.09
CA GLY A 57 1.26 6.07 1.34
C GLY A 57 0.17 6.40 0.34
N MET A 58 -0.76 7.27 0.71
CA MET A 58 -1.80 7.73 -0.22
C MET A 58 -1.21 8.53 -1.37
N ALA A 59 -0.19 9.35 -1.10
CA ALA A 59 0.50 10.07 -2.16
C ALA A 59 1.20 9.09 -3.12
N ALA A 60 1.76 8.01 -2.59
CA ALA A 60 2.36 6.98 -3.43
C ALA A 60 1.34 6.31 -4.34
N ILE A 61 0.12 6.06 -3.83
CA ILE A 61 -0.96 5.49 -4.64
C ILE A 61 -1.29 6.43 -5.80
N ARG A 62 -1.41 7.72 -5.52
CA ARG A 62 -1.71 8.70 -6.57
C ARG A 62 -0.59 8.77 -7.61
N LYS A 63 0.65 8.65 -7.18
CA LYS A 63 1.79 8.66 -8.09
C LYS A 63 1.80 7.44 -8.99
N MET A 64 1.42 6.28 -8.46
CA MET A 64 1.42 5.04 -9.23
C MET A 64 0.22 4.92 -10.17
N PHE A 65 -0.95 5.37 -9.74
CA PHE A 65 -2.21 5.10 -10.45
C PHE A 65 -2.92 6.37 -10.94
N GLY A 66 -2.41 7.54 -10.60
CA GLY A 66 -3.03 8.81 -10.98
C GLY A 66 -4.19 9.18 -10.06
N ASN A 67 -4.86 10.27 -10.41
CA ASN A 67 -5.94 10.83 -9.60
C ASN A 67 -7.19 9.95 -9.55
N GLU A 68 -7.33 9.03 -10.48
CA GLU A 68 -8.48 8.13 -10.52
C GLU A 68 -8.33 6.93 -9.61
N GLY A 69 -7.16 6.77 -9.00
CA GLY A 69 -6.90 5.68 -8.11
C GLY A 69 -6.44 4.40 -8.82
N PRO A 70 -6.40 3.25 -8.10
CA PRO A 70 -5.82 2.00 -8.62
C PRO A 70 -6.75 1.31 -9.61
N ARG A 71 -6.61 1.67 -10.87
CA ARG A 71 -7.40 1.09 -11.97
C ARG A 71 -6.49 0.61 -13.09
N ILE A 72 -7.02 -0.32 -13.84
CA ILE A 72 -6.36 -0.79 -15.05
C ILE A 72 -7.29 -0.61 -16.24
#